data_4404e757e51766f6f82cf645d6052aa8
#
_entry.id   4404e757e51766f6f82cf645d6052aa8
#
_cell.length_a   1.000
_cell.length_b   1.000
_cell.length_c   1.000
_cell.angle_alpha   90.00
_cell.angle_beta   90.00
_cell.angle_gamma   90.00
#
_symmetry.space_group_name_H-M   'P 1'
#
loop_
_entity.id
_entity.type
_entity.pdbx_description
1 polymer ?
#
loop_
_entity_poly.entity_id
_entity_poly.type
_entity_poly.pdbx_seq_one_letter_code
_entity_poly.pdbx_strand_id
1 'polypeptide(L)'
;MKHLHRFVRRAAAFVLAAALCVCVLVPAASAATTMGGADTTLIPAEEENCLGWLFGTSDTITMPYLNIKGKGLQRNVTLNLVDCLVGITYTELGSIGSYVSASAAQQAWKAQAVAIHSYLEYHKQYGSSANALIYTPVDQIPSSAREAIRRAVEPVKNEILTCNGSV
;
A
#
# COMPACT_ATOMS: atom_id res chain seq x y z
N MET A 1 30.23 9.42 2.56
CA MET A 1 30.01 8.31 1.61
C MET A 1 29.56 7.00 2.25
N LYS A 2 29.92 6.66 3.50
CA LYS A 2 29.47 5.38 4.14
C LYS A 2 27.98 5.30 4.48
N HIS A 3 27.27 6.42 4.62
CA HIS A 3 25.83 6.47 4.91
C HIS A 3 24.95 6.21 3.69
N LEU A 4 25.40 6.56 2.49
CA LEU A 4 24.66 6.35 1.24
C LEU A 4 24.52 4.85 0.91
N HIS A 5 25.58 4.05 1.16
CA HIS A 5 25.57 2.60 0.92
C HIS A 5 24.60 1.83 1.85
N ARG A 6 24.34 2.32 3.05
CA ARG A 6 23.37 1.67 3.95
C ARG A 6 21.91 1.96 3.55
N PHE A 7 21.68 3.14 2.97
CA PHE A 7 20.34 3.53 2.48
C PHE A 7 19.94 2.73 1.26
N VAL A 8 20.86 2.59 0.29
CA VAL A 8 20.63 1.80 -0.94
C VAL A 8 20.41 0.32 -0.63
N ARG A 9 21.12 -0.26 0.35
CA ARG A 9 20.92 -1.66 0.75
C ARG A 9 19.57 -1.93 1.44
N ARG A 10 19.02 -0.96 2.18
CA ARG A 10 17.71 -1.11 2.83
C ARG A 10 16.57 -0.92 1.85
N ALA A 11 16.65 0.03 0.94
CA ALA A 11 15.69 0.20 -0.14
C ALA A 11 15.64 -1.03 -1.07
N ALA A 12 16.80 -1.62 -1.40
CA ALA A 12 16.88 -2.82 -2.23
C ALA A 12 16.26 -4.05 -1.54
N ALA A 13 16.32 -4.17 -0.21
CA ALA A 13 15.74 -5.29 0.52
C ALA A 13 14.19 -5.24 0.51
N PHE A 14 13.59 -4.06 0.58
CA PHE A 14 12.13 -3.90 0.50
C PHE A 14 11.60 -4.15 -0.91
N VAL A 15 12.30 -3.70 -1.95
CA VAL A 15 11.93 -3.96 -3.35
C VAL A 15 12.00 -5.46 -3.66
N LEU A 16 12.97 -6.19 -3.11
CA LEU A 16 13.09 -7.64 -3.31
C LEU A 16 11.98 -8.43 -2.61
N ALA A 17 11.54 -8.00 -1.43
CA ALA A 17 10.44 -8.62 -0.70
C ALA A 17 9.09 -8.41 -1.42
N ALA A 18 8.84 -7.22 -1.97
CA ALA A 18 7.65 -6.93 -2.75
C ALA A 18 7.63 -7.71 -4.08
N ALA A 19 8.78 -7.90 -4.74
CA ALA A 19 8.88 -8.67 -5.97
C ALA A 19 8.64 -10.17 -5.75
N LEU A 20 9.02 -10.73 -4.60
CA LEU A 20 8.79 -12.13 -4.27
C LEU A 20 7.31 -12.42 -3.92
N CYS A 21 6.58 -11.47 -3.34
CA CYS A 21 5.13 -11.63 -3.11
C CYS A 21 4.30 -11.63 -4.40
N VAL A 22 4.72 -10.93 -5.45
CA VAL A 22 3.99 -10.91 -6.73
C VAL A 22 4.09 -12.24 -7.48
N CYS A 23 5.13 -13.05 -7.25
CA CYS A 23 5.29 -14.34 -7.93
C CYS A 23 4.40 -15.47 -7.37
N VAL A 24 3.75 -15.30 -6.23
CA VAL A 24 2.95 -16.37 -5.58
C VAL A 24 1.45 -16.23 -5.87
N LEU A 25 1.00 -15.12 -6.45
CA LEU A 25 -0.42 -14.86 -6.77
C LEU A 25 -0.73 -14.94 -8.27
N VAL A 26 -0.14 -15.88 -9.00
CA VAL A 26 -0.67 -16.28 -10.30
C VAL A 26 -1.72 -17.36 -10.05
N PRO A 27 -3.03 -17.10 -10.20
CA PRO A 27 -4.01 -18.17 -10.15
C PRO A 27 -3.78 -19.07 -11.36
N ALA A 28 -3.45 -20.33 -11.12
CA ALA A 28 -3.48 -21.35 -12.14
C ALA A 28 -4.91 -21.44 -12.66
N ALA A 29 -5.12 -21.01 -13.90
CA ALA A 29 -6.36 -21.27 -14.63
C ALA A 29 -6.45 -22.77 -14.88
N SER A 30 -7.15 -23.49 -14.01
CA SER A 30 -7.53 -24.88 -14.23
C SER A 30 -8.80 -24.94 -15.05
N ALA A 31 -8.70 -25.66 -16.14
CA ALA A 31 -9.78 -25.98 -17.07
C ALA A 31 -11.00 -26.54 -16.32
N ALA A 32 -12.17 -25.95 -16.58
CA ALA A 32 -13.45 -26.46 -16.12
C ALA A 32 -13.81 -27.73 -16.86
N THR A 33 -13.96 -28.81 -16.14
CA THR A 33 -14.71 -29.99 -16.59
C THR A 33 -16.10 -29.93 -15.98
N THR A 34 -17.10 -29.78 -16.83
CA THR A 34 -18.53 -29.83 -16.51
C THR A 34 -18.93 -31.21 -15.98
N MET A 35 -19.56 -31.26 -14.81
CA MET A 35 -20.56 -32.29 -14.47
C MET A 35 -21.49 -31.77 -13.34
N GLY A 36 -22.76 -31.67 -13.68
CA GLY A 36 -23.92 -32.06 -12.86
C GLY A 36 -24.27 -31.31 -11.61
N GLY A 37 -25.33 -30.53 -11.73
CA GLY A 37 -26.27 -30.00 -10.78
C GLY A 37 -26.16 -30.33 -9.28
N ALA A 38 -26.17 -29.29 -8.47
CA ALA A 38 -26.83 -29.22 -7.18
C ALA A 38 -26.95 -27.75 -6.79
N ASP A 39 -28.17 -27.31 -6.60
CA ASP A 39 -28.73 -26.25 -5.79
C ASP A 39 -27.71 -25.32 -5.11
N THR A 40 -27.41 -24.21 -5.78
CA THR A 40 -26.66 -23.13 -5.18
C THR A 40 -27.63 -22.14 -4.54
N THR A 41 -27.95 -22.34 -3.28
CA THR A 41 -28.55 -21.29 -2.47
C THR A 41 -27.64 -20.10 -2.49
N LEU A 42 -28.09 -19.04 -3.17
CA LEU A 42 -27.45 -17.73 -3.16
C LEU A 42 -27.34 -17.26 -1.71
N ILE A 43 -26.14 -17.23 -1.18
CA ILE A 43 -25.83 -16.50 0.04
C ILE A 43 -26.02 -15.02 -0.31
N PRO A 44 -26.89 -14.28 0.38
CA PRO A 44 -27.08 -12.87 0.11
C PRO A 44 -25.77 -12.11 0.32
N ALA A 45 -25.46 -11.19 -0.59
CA ALA A 45 -24.27 -10.31 -0.58
C ALA A 45 -24.32 -9.25 0.55
N GLU A 46 -24.87 -9.57 1.72
CA GLU A 46 -25.00 -8.63 2.84
C GLU A 46 -24.00 -8.85 3.99
N GLU A 47 -23.09 -9.84 3.90
CA GLU A 47 -22.09 -10.05 4.97
C GLU A 47 -20.79 -9.25 4.81
N GLU A 48 -20.57 -8.56 3.70
CA GLU A 48 -19.34 -7.76 3.54
C GLU A 48 -19.29 -6.46 4.39
N ASN A 49 -20.39 -6.05 4.99
CA ASN A 49 -20.44 -4.80 5.78
C ASN A 49 -20.21 -4.95 7.29
N CYS A 50 -20.08 -6.16 7.81
CA CYS A 50 -19.92 -6.34 9.26
C CYS A 50 -18.53 -6.03 9.82
N LEU A 51 -17.50 -5.97 8.99
CA LEU A 51 -16.12 -5.66 9.43
C LEU A 51 -15.76 -4.18 9.31
N GLY A 52 -16.43 -3.43 8.45
CA GLY A 52 -16.11 -2.02 8.17
C GLY A 52 -16.41 -1.07 9.32
N TRP A 53 -17.30 -1.39 10.25
CA TRP A 53 -17.61 -0.51 11.38
C TRP A 53 -16.87 -0.88 12.67
N LEU A 54 -16.21 -2.04 12.73
CA LEU A 54 -15.31 -2.39 13.84
C LEU A 54 -13.94 -1.69 13.75
N PHE A 55 -13.54 -1.32 12.54
CA PHE A 55 -12.37 -0.49 12.30
C PHE A 55 -12.89 0.81 11.69
N GLY A 56 -13.21 1.81 12.51
CA GLY A 56 -13.62 3.11 12.03
C GLY A 56 -12.65 3.56 10.95
N THR A 57 -13.11 3.59 9.69
CA THR A 57 -12.32 4.06 8.54
C THR A 57 -12.14 5.56 8.71
N SER A 58 -11.14 5.95 9.50
CA SER A 58 -10.76 7.34 9.59
C SER A 58 -10.17 7.73 8.23
N ASP A 59 -10.77 8.70 7.56
CA ASP A 59 -10.20 9.27 6.34
C ASP A 59 -8.84 9.95 6.57
N THR A 60 -8.38 9.98 7.83
CA THR A 60 -7.11 10.58 8.23
C THR A 60 -6.24 9.62 9.02
N ILE A 61 -4.93 9.78 8.88
CA ILE A 61 -3.92 9.07 9.64
C ILE A 61 -2.99 10.05 10.34
N THR A 62 -2.69 9.81 11.62
CA THR A 62 -1.73 10.61 12.39
C THR A 62 -0.47 9.79 12.62
N MET A 63 0.66 10.29 12.13
CA MET A 63 1.96 9.63 12.23
C MET A 63 2.83 10.32 13.28
N PRO A 64 3.44 9.55 14.22
CA PRO A 64 4.37 10.11 15.20
C PRO A 64 5.60 10.73 14.52
N TYR A 65 6.06 10.14 13.44
CA TYR A 65 7.17 10.61 12.64
C TYR A 65 6.92 10.38 11.16
N LEU A 66 7.15 11.40 10.33
CA LEU A 66 7.06 11.33 8.87
C LEU A 66 8.13 12.23 8.26
N ASN A 67 8.89 11.73 7.29
CA ASN A 67 9.86 12.54 6.58
C ASN A 67 9.20 13.15 5.35
N ILE A 68 8.84 14.42 5.42
CA ILE A 68 8.17 15.14 4.32
C ILE A 68 9.22 15.70 3.36
N LYS A 69 9.13 15.31 2.08
CA LYS A 69 10.03 15.82 1.04
C LYS A 69 10.00 17.35 1.00
N GLY A 70 11.17 17.97 1.07
CA GLY A 70 11.32 19.42 1.12
C GLY A 70 11.18 20.04 2.51
N LYS A 71 10.66 19.33 3.52
CA LYS A 71 10.51 19.83 4.90
C LYS A 71 11.31 19.01 5.92
N GLY A 72 11.82 17.83 5.53
CA GLY A 72 12.52 16.91 6.43
C GLY A 72 11.58 16.19 7.41
N LEU A 73 12.18 15.68 8.49
CA LEU A 73 11.46 14.91 9.52
C LEU A 73 10.49 15.81 10.29
N GLN A 74 9.23 15.40 10.30
CA GLN A 74 8.15 16.06 11.05
C GLN A 74 7.58 15.09 12.10
N ARG A 75 6.97 15.63 13.16
CA ARG A 75 6.36 14.87 14.26
C ARG A 75 4.86 15.14 14.31
N ASN A 76 4.09 14.11 14.72
CA ASN A 76 2.64 14.21 14.93
C ASN A 76 1.91 14.79 13.71
N VAL A 77 2.21 14.23 12.53
CA VAL A 77 1.66 14.69 11.26
C VAL A 77 0.34 13.99 11.00
N THR A 78 -0.74 14.75 10.82
CA THR A 78 -2.05 14.23 10.40
C THR A 78 -2.27 14.54 8.93
N LEU A 79 -2.59 13.51 8.14
CA LEU A 79 -2.86 13.58 6.71
C LEU A 79 -4.15 12.84 6.36
N ASN A 80 -4.76 13.18 5.22
CA ASN A 80 -5.72 12.28 4.60
C ASN A 80 -5.04 10.94 4.29
N LEU A 81 -5.68 9.82 4.61
CA LEU A 81 -5.10 8.48 4.47
C LEU A 81 -4.71 8.19 3.01
N VAL A 82 -5.61 8.46 2.06
CA VAL A 82 -5.34 8.22 0.63
C VAL A 82 -4.19 9.08 0.14
N ASP A 83 -4.14 10.35 0.53
CA ASP A 83 -3.04 11.25 0.15
C ASP A 83 -1.70 10.78 0.73
N CYS A 84 -1.71 10.29 1.97
CA CYS A 84 -0.53 9.70 2.60
C CYS A 84 -0.03 8.48 1.81
N LEU A 85 -0.93 7.54 1.51
CA LEU A 85 -0.61 6.34 0.74
C LEU A 85 -0.12 6.69 -0.68
N VAL A 86 -0.78 7.61 -1.38
CA VAL A 86 -0.38 8.09 -2.72
C VAL A 86 1.00 8.72 -2.68
N GLY A 87 1.27 9.60 -1.72
CA GLY A 87 2.54 10.31 -1.61
C GLY A 87 3.72 9.39 -1.32
N ILE A 88 3.54 8.38 -0.45
CA ILE A 88 4.58 7.40 -0.14
C ILE A 88 4.75 6.42 -1.30
N THR A 89 3.65 5.90 -1.88
CA THR A 89 3.69 5.03 -3.06
C THR A 89 4.43 5.69 -4.23
N TYR A 90 4.16 6.98 -4.48
CA TYR A 90 4.89 7.74 -5.50
C TYR A 90 6.37 7.86 -5.18
N THR A 91 6.73 8.09 -3.91
CA THR A 91 8.15 8.18 -3.51
C THR A 91 8.91 6.90 -3.79
N GLU A 92 8.27 5.75 -3.60
CA GLU A 92 8.91 4.43 -3.72
C GLU A 92 8.80 3.82 -5.11
N LEU A 93 7.64 3.93 -5.77
CA LEU A 93 7.32 3.27 -7.03
C LEU A 93 6.74 4.22 -8.11
N GLY A 94 6.89 5.53 -7.97
CA GLY A 94 6.29 6.49 -8.91
C GLY A 94 6.74 6.32 -10.36
N SER A 95 7.97 5.86 -10.59
CA SER A 95 8.54 5.67 -11.93
C SER A 95 8.24 4.29 -12.55
N ILE A 96 7.61 3.36 -11.83
CA ILE A 96 7.45 1.97 -12.30
C ILE A 96 6.66 1.88 -13.61
N GLY A 97 5.70 2.79 -13.83
CA GLY A 97 4.93 2.85 -15.07
C GLY A 97 5.74 3.12 -16.34
N SER A 98 6.99 3.57 -16.20
CA SER A 98 7.92 3.75 -17.33
C SER A 98 8.61 2.46 -17.75
N TYR A 99 8.55 1.41 -16.93
CA TYR A 99 9.30 0.16 -17.12
C TYR A 99 8.41 -1.06 -17.34
N VAL A 100 7.13 -0.97 -16.98
CA VAL A 100 6.17 -2.09 -17.08
C VAL A 100 4.86 -1.63 -17.73
N SER A 101 3.99 -2.58 -18.11
CA SER A 101 2.67 -2.25 -18.63
C SER A 101 1.83 -1.48 -17.61
N ALA A 102 0.88 -0.68 -18.08
CA ALA A 102 -0.03 0.08 -17.21
C ALA A 102 -0.79 -0.81 -16.20
N SER A 103 -1.20 -2.01 -16.62
CA SER A 103 -1.86 -2.99 -15.75
C SER A 103 -0.90 -3.48 -14.66
N ALA A 104 0.34 -3.83 -15.01
CA ALA A 104 1.34 -4.28 -14.05
C ALA A 104 1.72 -3.16 -13.06
N ALA A 105 1.87 -1.93 -13.54
CA ALA A 105 2.11 -0.77 -12.68
C ALA A 105 0.97 -0.58 -11.67
N GLN A 106 -0.29 -0.71 -12.12
CA GLN A 106 -1.46 -0.58 -11.26
C GLN A 106 -1.48 -1.64 -10.15
N GLN A 107 -1.16 -2.90 -10.46
CA GLN A 107 -1.08 -3.97 -9.47
C GLN A 107 0.06 -3.73 -8.47
N ALA A 108 1.22 -3.26 -8.96
CA ALA A 108 2.35 -2.93 -8.10
C ALA A 108 2.01 -1.79 -7.13
N TRP A 109 1.33 -0.73 -7.58
CA TRP A 109 0.89 0.36 -6.71
C TRP A 109 -0.15 -0.09 -5.67
N LYS A 110 -1.09 -0.99 -6.03
CA LYS A 110 -2.03 -1.59 -5.06
C LYS A 110 -1.30 -2.35 -3.97
N ALA A 111 -0.43 -3.29 -4.35
CA ALA A 111 0.34 -4.09 -3.40
C ALA A 111 1.22 -3.21 -2.50
N GLN A 112 1.86 -2.20 -3.07
CA GLN A 112 2.67 -1.25 -2.31
C GLN A 112 1.84 -0.43 -1.32
N ALA A 113 0.64 0.01 -1.71
CA ALA A 113 -0.25 0.76 -0.82
C ALA A 113 -0.67 -0.06 0.41
N VAL A 114 -1.02 -1.34 0.22
CA VAL A 114 -1.35 -2.26 1.33
C VAL A 114 -0.14 -2.46 2.25
N ALA A 115 1.05 -2.66 1.69
CA ALA A 115 2.28 -2.79 2.47
C ALA A 115 2.61 -1.51 3.25
N ILE A 116 2.47 -0.34 2.62
CA ILE A 116 2.67 0.96 3.26
C ILE A 116 1.66 1.15 4.39
N HIS A 117 0.37 0.90 4.17
CA HIS A 117 -0.66 1.06 5.19
C HIS A 117 -0.37 0.17 6.41
N SER A 118 -0.04 -1.09 6.18
CA SER A 118 0.37 -2.02 7.25
C SER A 118 1.57 -1.49 8.03
N TYR A 119 2.59 -0.98 7.32
CA TYR A 119 3.76 -0.40 7.98
C TYR A 119 3.43 0.89 8.74
N LEU A 120 2.52 1.73 8.24
CA LEU A 120 2.08 2.94 8.95
C LEU A 120 1.36 2.57 10.24
N GLU A 121 0.49 1.56 10.25
CA GLU A 121 -0.19 1.08 11.46
C GLU A 121 0.82 0.52 12.47
N TYR A 122 1.77 -0.29 12.04
CA TYR A 122 2.88 -0.73 12.88
C TYR A 122 3.70 0.45 13.43
N HIS A 123 4.03 1.41 12.58
CA HIS A 123 4.84 2.57 12.94
C HIS A 123 4.14 3.51 13.93
N LYS A 124 2.82 3.56 13.94
CA LYS A 124 2.05 4.32 14.97
C LYS A 124 2.34 3.82 16.38
N GLN A 125 2.58 2.52 16.53
CA GLN A 125 2.81 1.89 17.84
C GLN A 125 4.30 1.78 18.18
N TYR A 126 5.14 1.44 17.22
CA TYR A 126 6.52 1.04 17.43
C TYR A 126 7.54 1.89 16.66
N GLY A 127 7.07 2.87 15.92
CA GLY A 127 7.93 3.68 15.05
C GLY A 127 8.83 4.64 15.80
N SER A 128 9.93 4.99 15.15
CA SER A 128 10.89 5.99 15.61
C SER A 128 11.27 6.94 14.48
N SER A 129 11.94 8.03 14.82
CA SER A 129 12.45 8.98 13.81
C SER A 129 13.43 8.35 12.82
N ALA A 130 14.12 7.25 13.22
CA ALA A 130 15.13 6.59 12.40
C ALA A 130 14.51 5.76 11.25
N ASN A 131 13.27 5.32 11.39
CA ASN A 131 12.54 4.49 10.41
C ASN A 131 11.30 5.18 9.84
N ALA A 132 11.21 6.52 9.94
CA ALA A 132 10.14 7.29 9.34
C ALA A 132 10.13 7.15 7.81
N LEU A 133 8.94 6.88 7.24
CA LEU A 133 8.76 6.83 5.79
C LEU A 133 8.91 8.21 5.16
N ILE A 134 9.29 8.22 3.88
CA ILE A 134 9.40 9.45 3.11
C ILE A 134 8.10 9.69 2.35
N TYR A 135 7.48 10.82 2.59
CA TYR A 135 6.24 11.27 1.97
C TYR A 135 6.51 12.41 1.00
N THR A 136 6.11 12.25 -0.25
CA THR A 136 6.04 13.36 -1.22
C THR A 136 4.65 13.99 -1.16
N PRO A 137 4.52 15.28 -0.82
CA PRO A 137 3.22 15.96 -0.84
C PRO A 137 2.53 15.82 -2.21
N VAL A 138 1.23 15.55 -2.18
CA VAL A 138 0.47 15.21 -3.41
C VAL A 138 0.41 16.36 -4.42
N ASP A 139 0.57 17.59 -3.98
CA ASP A 139 0.68 18.79 -4.82
C ASP A 139 2.04 18.87 -5.56
N GLN A 140 3.06 18.16 -5.08
CA GLN A 140 4.37 18.06 -5.73
C GLN A 140 4.48 16.88 -6.71
N ILE A 141 3.43 16.05 -6.80
CA ILE A 141 3.38 14.91 -7.73
C ILE A 141 2.75 15.37 -9.04
N PRO A 142 3.34 15.05 -10.22
CA PRO A 142 2.73 15.31 -11.51
C PRO A 142 1.29 14.78 -11.55
N SER A 143 0.34 15.56 -12.05
CA SER A 143 -1.10 15.26 -11.99
C SER A 143 -1.42 13.87 -12.58
N SER A 144 -0.86 13.53 -13.73
CA SER A 144 -1.08 12.24 -14.37
C SER A 144 -0.62 11.05 -13.52
N ALA A 145 0.55 11.16 -12.88
CA ALA A 145 1.08 10.13 -11.98
C ALA A 145 0.22 10.03 -10.70
N ARG A 146 -0.11 11.17 -10.11
CA ARG A 146 -0.98 11.25 -8.93
C ARG A 146 -2.34 10.58 -9.16
N GLU A 147 -3.00 10.89 -10.25
CA GLU A 147 -4.29 10.32 -10.65
C GLU A 147 -4.19 8.80 -10.88
N ALA A 148 -3.14 8.34 -11.57
CA ALA A 148 -2.93 6.92 -11.84
C ALA A 148 -2.71 6.13 -10.54
N ILE A 149 -1.87 6.64 -9.64
CA ILE A 149 -1.60 6.01 -8.33
C ILE A 149 -2.85 6.06 -7.46
N ARG A 150 -3.56 7.19 -7.40
CA ARG A 150 -4.81 7.32 -6.62
C ARG A 150 -5.85 6.28 -7.00
N ARG A 151 -6.06 6.06 -8.31
CA ARG A 151 -7.00 5.02 -8.81
C ARG A 151 -6.60 3.61 -8.39
N ALA A 152 -5.31 3.35 -8.19
CA ALA A 152 -4.84 2.07 -7.68
C ALA A 152 -4.99 1.95 -6.16
N VAL A 153 -4.74 3.03 -5.42
CA VAL A 153 -4.73 3.06 -3.95
C VAL A 153 -6.14 3.07 -3.35
N GLU A 154 -7.05 3.87 -3.92
CA GLU A 154 -8.40 4.09 -3.37
C GLU A 154 -9.18 2.79 -3.07
N PRO A 155 -9.21 1.78 -3.96
CA PRO A 155 -9.93 0.54 -3.69
C PRO A 155 -9.36 -0.31 -2.56
N VAL A 156 -8.07 -0.13 -2.23
CA VAL A 156 -7.34 -0.94 -1.24
C VAL A 156 -6.94 -0.15 0.01
N LYS A 157 -7.44 1.08 0.16
CA LYS A 157 -7.03 2.00 1.23
C LYS A 157 -7.28 1.46 2.65
N ASN A 158 -8.23 0.55 2.80
CA ASN A 158 -8.60 -0.06 4.09
C ASN A 158 -7.94 -1.43 4.31
N GLU A 159 -7.19 -1.94 3.32
CA GLU A 159 -6.53 -3.22 3.43
C GLU A 159 -5.21 -3.10 4.20
N ILE A 160 -4.98 -4.02 5.14
CA ILE A 160 -3.72 -4.15 5.89
C ILE A 160 -3.33 -5.61 5.98
N LEU A 161 -2.03 -5.87 6.05
CA LEU A 161 -1.48 -7.19 6.30
C LEU A 161 -1.41 -7.43 7.81
N THR A 162 -1.90 -8.57 8.25
CA THR A 162 -1.79 -8.99 9.64
C THR A 162 -1.12 -10.36 9.75
N CYS A 163 -0.41 -10.57 10.84
CA CYS A 163 0.14 -11.88 11.19
C CYS A 163 -0.39 -12.26 12.57
N ASN A 164 -1.13 -13.36 12.66
CA ASN A 164 -1.78 -13.81 13.93
C ASN A 164 -2.66 -12.71 14.58
N GLY A 165 -3.35 -11.92 13.75
CA GLY A 165 -4.23 -10.84 14.22
C GLY A 165 -3.51 -9.55 14.64
N SER A 166 -2.20 -9.46 14.45
CA SER A 166 -1.40 -8.23 14.69
C SER A 166 -0.82 -7.68 13.40
N VAL A 167 -0.72 -6.36 13.29
CA VAL A 167 -0.01 -5.66 12.19
C VAL A 167 1.48 -5.67 12.45
#